data_290c89de32a12cca8e6b289c351d91cb
#
_entry.id   290c89de32a12cca8e6b289c351d91cb
#
_cell.length_a   1.000
_cell.length_b   1.000
_cell.length_c   1.000
_cell.angle_alpha   90.00
_cell.angle_beta   90.00
_cell.angle_gamma   90.00
#
_symmetry.space_group_name_H-M   'P 1'
#
loop_
_entity.id
_entity.type
_entity.pdbx_description
1 polymer ?
#
loop_
_entity_poly.entity_id
_entity_poly.type
_entity_poly.pdbx_seq_one_letter_code
_entity_poly.pdbx_strand_id
1 'polypeptide(L)'
;MAAPCVEPAKGGFSFENCTRNSRLEQMGLKFPKAYKTGTTIAGIIYKDGVVLGADTRATEDTVVADKNCAKIHYISDNIYCCGAGTAADTEMTTQMISGQLELHRLATGRAPRVCTANRLLKQMLFRYQGYIGAALVLGGVDATGPNLYSIWPHGSTDKLPYVTMGSGSLAAMATFEDRFKPNMSKEEAMKLVRDAIAAGIFNDLGSGSNVDLCVITKDKVEYIRPYEIANAKGIKQGRYLYKRGTTAVLSSEVKKVEFDVIGTEVTPRAQPMDTQ
;
A
#
# COMPACT_ATOMS: atom_id res chain seq x y z
N MET A 1 0.17 25.50 28.42
CA MET A 1 0.01 26.12 27.08
C MET A 1 -1.34 25.69 26.55
N ALA A 2 -2.25 26.63 26.24
CA ALA A 2 -3.54 26.30 25.66
C ALA A 2 -3.32 25.70 24.27
N ALA A 3 -4.00 24.59 23.97
CA ALA A 3 -4.00 24.02 22.64
C ALA A 3 -4.46 25.09 21.63
N PRO A 4 -3.80 25.23 20.47
CA PRO A 4 -4.26 26.20 19.47
C PRO A 4 -5.69 25.84 19.07
N CYS A 5 -6.60 26.78 19.30
CA CYS A 5 -7.97 26.64 18.82
C CYS A 5 -7.93 26.71 17.29
N VAL A 6 -8.09 25.57 16.63
CA VAL A 6 -8.20 25.52 15.18
C VAL A 6 -9.60 26.05 14.83
N GLU A 7 -9.68 27.31 14.47
CA GLU A 7 -10.94 27.84 13.92
C GLU A 7 -11.30 27.05 12.64
N PRO A 8 -12.55 26.63 12.49
CA PRO A 8 -12.97 25.98 11.26
C PRO A 8 -12.78 26.95 10.09
N ALA A 9 -12.17 26.47 9.01
CA ALA A 9 -11.93 27.27 7.83
C ALA A 9 -13.26 27.88 7.31
N LYS A 10 -13.29 29.18 7.09
CA LYS A 10 -14.40 29.85 6.43
C LYS A 10 -14.57 29.27 5.04
N GLY A 11 -15.81 29.09 4.57
CA GLY A 11 -16.06 28.59 3.23
C GLY A 11 -15.41 29.46 2.16
N GLY A 12 -15.01 28.85 1.03
CA GLY A 12 -14.31 29.50 -0.06
C GLY A 12 -12.88 28.97 -0.25
N PHE A 13 -12.08 29.69 -1.04
CA PHE A 13 -10.68 29.35 -1.29
C PHE A 13 -9.76 30.08 -0.29
N SER A 14 -8.78 29.35 0.27
CA SER A 14 -7.72 29.93 1.10
C SER A 14 -6.37 29.56 0.48
N PHE A 15 -5.55 30.57 0.21
CA PHE A 15 -4.20 30.41 -0.34
C PHE A 15 -3.10 30.65 0.70
N GLU A 16 -3.44 30.80 1.97
CA GLU A 16 -2.48 31.08 3.04
C GLU A 16 -1.40 30.02 3.15
N ASN A 17 -1.78 28.74 3.07
CA ASN A 17 -0.83 27.64 3.10
C ASN A 17 0.10 27.63 1.89
N CYS A 18 -0.40 27.92 0.70
CA CYS A 18 0.42 28.05 -0.51
C CYS A 18 1.42 29.19 -0.40
N THR A 19 0.96 30.36 0.10
CA THR A 19 1.82 31.52 0.32
C THR A 19 2.90 31.23 1.38
N ARG A 20 2.52 30.60 2.48
CA ARG A 20 3.46 30.17 3.51
C ARG A 20 4.51 29.21 2.92
N ASN A 21 4.09 28.17 2.21
CA ASN A 21 4.97 27.17 1.65
C ASN A 21 5.94 27.78 0.63
N SER A 22 5.47 28.68 -0.25
CA SER A 22 6.35 29.39 -1.20
C SER A 22 7.40 30.24 -0.47
N ARG A 23 7.06 30.91 0.62
CA ARG A 23 8.03 31.66 1.44
C ARG A 23 9.06 30.74 2.07
N LEU A 24 8.63 29.61 2.63
CA LEU A 24 9.53 28.63 3.23
C LEU A 24 10.50 28.05 2.20
N GLU A 25 10.04 27.77 1.00
CA GLU A 25 10.87 27.30 -0.11
C GLU A 25 11.90 28.35 -0.53
N GLN A 26 11.50 29.63 -0.66
CA GLN A 26 12.41 30.75 -0.94
C GLN A 26 13.46 30.93 0.16
N MET A 27 13.13 30.59 1.42
CA MET A 27 14.07 30.59 2.55
C MET A 27 14.99 29.36 2.57
N GLY A 28 14.90 28.47 1.56
CA GLY A 28 15.75 27.30 1.41
C GLY A 28 15.25 26.06 2.14
N LEU A 29 14.04 26.06 2.67
CA LEU A 29 13.45 24.86 3.27
C LEU A 29 13.12 23.83 2.19
N LYS A 30 13.72 22.66 2.30
CA LYS A 30 13.40 21.54 1.40
C LYS A 30 12.21 20.77 1.96
N PHE A 31 11.12 20.73 1.21
CA PHE A 31 9.99 19.89 1.56
C PHE A 31 10.35 18.41 1.42
N PRO A 32 9.83 17.54 2.31
CA PRO A 32 10.02 16.11 2.17
C PRO A 32 9.42 15.63 0.84
N LYS A 33 10.18 14.82 0.11
CA LYS A 33 9.70 14.16 -1.10
C LYS A 33 8.93 12.90 -0.71
N ALA A 34 7.83 12.62 -1.42
CA ALA A 34 7.16 11.34 -1.30
C ALA A 34 8.07 10.22 -1.82
N TYR A 35 8.26 9.18 -1.01
CA TYR A 35 8.98 7.99 -1.45
C TYR A 35 8.11 7.18 -2.40
N LYS A 36 8.71 6.67 -3.48
CA LYS A 36 8.03 5.76 -4.39
C LYS A 36 8.00 4.37 -3.77
N THR A 37 6.81 3.79 -3.71
CA THR A 37 6.61 2.40 -3.28
C THR A 37 6.13 1.57 -4.45
N GLY A 38 6.57 0.30 -4.49
CA GLY A 38 6.10 -0.64 -5.50
C GLY A 38 5.01 -1.55 -4.94
N THR A 39 4.15 -2.04 -5.82
CA THR A 39 3.06 -2.93 -5.43
C THR A 39 2.50 -3.66 -6.65
N THR A 40 2.08 -4.90 -6.44
CA THR A 40 1.22 -5.64 -7.36
C THR A 40 -0.03 -6.09 -6.60
N ILE A 41 -1.18 -5.57 -6.98
CA ILE A 41 -2.48 -6.00 -6.46
C ILE A 41 -3.39 -6.43 -7.62
N ALA A 42 -4.21 -7.44 -7.37
CA ALA A 42 -5.10 -8.00 -8.37
C ALA A 42 -6.40 -8.50 -7.75
N GLY A 43 -7.44 -8.57 -8.56
CA GLY A 43 -8.71 -9.17 -8.18
C GLY A 43 -9.44 -9.75 -9.38
N ILE A 44 -10.18 -10.83 -9.16
CA ILE A 44 -11.06 -11.43 -10.16
C ILE A 44 -12.39 -11.87 -9.56
N ILE A 45 -13.41 -11.84 -10.38
CA ILE A 45 -14.70 -12.48 -10.09
C ILE A 45 -14.68 -13.90 -10.64
N TYR A 46 -15.05 -14.85 -9.81
CA TYR A 46 -15.25 -16.23 -10.20
C TYR A 46 -16.72 -16.65 -9.94
N LYS A 47 -17.08 -17.88 -10.21
CA LYS A 47 -18.48 -18.37 -10.16
C LYS A 47 -19.20 -18.02 -8.86
N ASP A 48 -18.57 -18.18 -7.71
CA ASP A 48 -19.21 -18.11 -6.40
C ASP A 48 -18.75 -16.91 -5.54
N GLY A 49 -17.88 -16.04 -6.09
CA GLY A 49 -17.34 -14.94 -5.31
C GLY A 49 -16.25 -14.13 -5.98
N VAL A 50 -15.36 -13.57 -5.15
CA VAL A 50 -14.24 -12.73 -5.56
C VAL A 50 -12.95 -13.26 -4.93
N VAL A 51 -11.87 -13.29 -5.70
CA VAL A 51 -10.51 -13.52 -5.18
C VAL A 51 -9.71 -12.23 -5.33
N LEU A 52 -9.14 -11.77 -4.23
CA LEU A 52 -8.18 -10.67 -4.19
C LEU A 52 -6.79 -11.21 -3.90
N GLY A 53 -5.78 -10.60 -4.49
CA GLY A 53 -4.38 -10.97 -4.25
C GLY A 53 -3.49 -9.74 -4.15
N ALA A 54 -2.41 -9.86 -3.39
CA ALA A 54 -1.40 -8.83 -3.23
C ALA A 54 -0.02 -9.45 -2.98
N ASP A 55 1.03 -8.72 -3.39
CA ASP A 55 2.39 -8.96 -2.92
C ASP A 55 2.59 -8.38 -1.51
N THR A 56 3.73 -8.65 -0.90
CA THR A 56 3.99 -8.23 0.49
C THR A 56 5.22 -7.35 0.66
N ARG A 57 5.81 -6.84 -0.42
CA ARG A 57 6.96 -5.95 -0.35
C ARG A 57 6.54 -4.50 -0.15
N ALA A 58 7.08 -3.84 0.88
CA ALA A 58 7.07 -2.39 1.00
C ALA A 58 8.47 -1.84 0.71
N THR A 59 8.58 -0.90 -0.22
CA THR A 59 9.85 -0.27 -0.59
C THR A 59 9.89 1.19 -0.18
N GLU A 60 11.07 1.67 0.15
CA GLU A 60 11.40 3.06 0.36
C GLU A 60 12.50 3.42 -0.65
N ASP A 61 12.11 3.94 -1.80
CA ASP A 61 12.92 4.10 -3.00
C ASP A 61 13.63 2.79 -3.43
N THR A 62 14.91 2.65 -3.15
CA THR A 62 15.75 1.49 -3.51
C THR A 62 15.89 0.45 -2.41
N VAL A 63 15.34 0.72 -1.22
CA VAL A 63 15.45 -0.16 -0.05
C VAL A 63 14.14 -0.89 0.18
N VAL A 64 14.21 -2.18 0.46
CA VAL A 64 13.05 -2.96 0.92
C VAL A 64 12.88 -2.72 2.42
N ALA A 65 11.88 -1.91 2.78
CA ALA A 65 11.61 -1.55 4.17
C ALA A 65 10.91 -2.68 4.93
N ASP A 66 9.95 -3.35 4.28
CA ASP A 66 9.22 -4.49 4.86
C ASP A 66 9.02 -5.58 3.80
N LYS A 67 9.21 -6.84 4.21
CA LYS A 67 9.03 -8.03 3.37
C LYS A 67 7.68 -8.72 3.59
N ASN A 68 6.92 -8.31 4.58
CA ASN A 68 5.66 -8.93 4.97
C ASN A 68 4.56 -7.91 5.27
N CYS A 69 4.50 -6.86 4.46
CA CYS A 69 3.49 -5.81 4.55
C CYS A 69 2.11 -6.34 4.12
N ALA A 70 1.09 -6.06 4.92
CA ALA A 70 -0.30 -6.39 4.57
C ALA A 70 -0.87 -5.31 3.64
N LYS A 71 -1.24 -5.70 2.42
CA LYS A 71 -1.83 -4.78 1.42
C LYS A 71 -3.32 -5.07 1.17
N ILE A 72 -3.87 -6.11 1.79
CA ILE A 72 -5.30 -6.43 1.75
C ILE A 72 -5.92 -5.98 3.07
N HIS A 73 -6.81 -5.00 2.98
CA HIS A 73 -7.43 -4.33 4.12
C HIS A 73 -8.89 -4.78 4.29
N TYR A 74 -9.29 -4.94 5.53
CA TYR A 74 -10.69 -5.21 5.90
C TYR A 74 -11.54 -3.95 5.73
N ILE A 75 -12.69 -4.09 5.13
CA ILE A 75 -13.71 -3.02 5.05
C ILE A 75 -14.96 -3.44 5.83
N SER A 76 -15.45 -4.64 5.59
CA SER A 76 -16.61 -5.25 6.26
C SER A 76 -16.50 -6.76 6.17
N ASP A 77 -17.32 -7.50 6.89
CA ASP A 77 -17.33 -8.97 6.88
C ASP A 77 -17.45 -9.57 5.48
N ASN A 78 -18.06 -8.85 4.54
CA ASN A 78 -18.26 -9.29 3.16
C ASN A 78 -17.47 -8.48 2.12
N ILE A 79 -16.63 -7.52 2.55
CA ILE A 79 -15.90 -6.58 1.65
C ILE A 79 -14.46 -6.41 2.10
N TYR A 80 -13.51 -6.60 1.17
CA TYR A 80 -12.09 -6.35 1.36
C TYR A 80 -11.54 -5.47 0.24
N CYS A 81 -10.42 -4.83 0.51
CA CYS A 81 -9.82 -3.87 -0.40
C CYS A 81 -8.31 -4.04 -0.44
N CYS A 82 -7.74 -4.18 -1.63
CA CYS A 82 -6.29 -4.12 -1.82
C CYS A 82 -5.86 -2.68 -2.09
N GLY A 83 -4.75 -2.26 -1.48
CA GLY A 83 -4.21 -0.91 -1.62
C GLY A 83 -2.87 -0.85 -2.33
N ALA A 84 -2.73 0.08 -3.26
CA ALA A 84 -1.48 0.46 -3.92
C ALA A 84 -1.29 1.97 -3.88
N GLY A 85 -0.06 2.43 -3.79
CA GLY A 85 0.28 3.84 -3.67
C GLY A 85 0.92 4.15 -2.31
N THR A 86 0.56 5.28 -1.69
CA THR A 86 1.06 5.64 -0.37
C THR A 86 0.43 4.76 0.70
N ALA A 87 1.24 3.99 1.42
CA ALA A 87 0.76 2.98 2.38
C ALA A 87 -0.16 3.58 3.45
N ALA A 88 0.23 4.73 4.02
CA ALA A 88 -0.58 5.42 5.03
C ALA A 88 -1.94 5.88 4.45
N ASP A 89 -1.97 6.36 3.22
CA ASP A 89 -3.20 6.81 2.57
C ASP A 89 -4.16 5.63 2.33
N THR A 90 -3.64 4.50 1.88
CA THR A 90 -4.47 3.30 1.66
C THR A 90 -5.03 2.75 2.98
N GLU A 91 -4.20 2.68 4.02
CA GLU A 91 -4.61 2.19 5.33
C GLU A 91 -5.64 3.10 6.00
N MET A 92 -5.35 4.40 6.12
CA MET A 92 -6.24 5.35 6.80
C MET A 92 -7.56 5.53 6.07
N THR A 93 -7.53 5.53 4.74
CA THR A 93 -8.72 5.62 3.90
C THR A 93 -9.64 4.41 4.10
N THR A 94 -9.08 3.21 4.05
CA THR A 94 -9.86 1.98 4.22
C THR A 94 -10.42 1.85 5.64
N GLN A 95 -9.64 2.22 6.67
CA GLN A 95 -10.11 2.23 8.05
C GLN A 95 -11.27 3.21 8.26
N MET A 96 -11.17 4.42 7.71
CA MET A 96 -12.23 5.42 7.84
C MET A 96 -13.54 4.94 7.20
N ILE A 97 -13.46 4.38 6.00
CA ILE A 97 -14.65 3.86 5.30
C ILE A 97 -15.21 2.62 6.00
N SER A 98 -14.36 1.75 6.54
CA SER A 98 -14.77 0.61 7.35
C SER A 98 -15.60 1.05 8.55
N GLY A 99 -15.17 2.08 9.28
CA GLY A 99 -15.92 2.65 10.39
C GLY A 99 -17.30 3.21 9.97
N GLN A 100 -17.36 3.92 8.85
CA GLN A 100 -18.62 4.44 8.31
C GLN A 100 -19.59 3.33 7.90
N LEU A 101 -19.08 2.28 7.27
CA LEU A 101 -19.88 1.12 6.88
C LEU A 101 -20.39 0.32 8.09
N GLU A 102 -19.59 0.24 9.15
CA GLU A 102 -20.03 -0.41 10.40
C GLU A 102 -21.20 0.37 11.03
N LEU A 103 -21.12 1.71 11.09
CA LEU A 103 -22.24 2.54 11.55
C LEU A 103 -23.48 2.37 10.66
N HIS A 104 -23.29 2.29 9.36
CA HIS A 104 -24.35 2.04 8.40
C HIS A 104 -25.00 0.65 8.62
N ARG A 105 -24.20 -0.37 8.82
CA ARG A 105 -24.67 -1.74 9.13
C ARG A 105 -25.48 -1.78 10.42
N LEU A 106 -25.01 -1.11 11.45
CA LEU A 106 -25.72 -1.02 12.73
C LEU A 106 -27.07 -0.29 12.60
N ALA A 107 -27.11 0.79 11.82
CA ALA A 107 -28.33 1.57 11.61
C ALA A 107 -29.35 0.85 10.76
N THR A 108 -28.94 0.07 9.76
CA THR A 108 -29.85 -0.63 8.82
C THR A 108 -30.13 -2.08 9.20
N GLY A 109 -29.30 -2.68 10.06
CA GLY A 109 -29.35 -4.11 10.39
C GLY A 109 -29.04 -5.04 9.21
N ARG A 110 -28.39 -4.54 8.16
CA ARG A 110 -28.11 -5.27 6.92
C ARG A 110 -26.63 -5.19 6.55
N ALA A 111 -26.09 -6.24 5.90
CA ALA A 111 -24.76 -6.23 5.35
C ALA A 111 -24.60 -5.10 4.31
N PRO A 112 -23.50 -4.33 4.33
CA PRO A 112 -23.28 -3.24 3.39
C PRO A 112 -23.08 -3.77 1.97
N ARG A 113 -23.51 -2.99 1.00
CA ARG A 113 -23.27 -3.29 -0.42
C ARG A 113 -21.88 -2.80 -0.86
N VAL A 114 -21.25 -3.53 -1.77
CA VAL A 114 -19.95 -3.15 -2.33
C VAL A 114 -20.04 -1.79 -3.05
N CYS A 115 -21.13 -1.52 -3.75
CA CYS A 115 -21.35 -0.22 -4.39
C CYS A 115 -21.40 0.95 -3.41
N THR A 116 -21.86 0.73 -2.18
CA THR A 116 -21.84 1.75 -1.12
C THR A 116 -20.41 2.07 -0.70
N ALA A 117 -19.58 1.06 -0.48
CA ALA A 117 -18.17 1.22 -0.21
C ALA A 117 -17.45 1.97 -1.36
N ASN A 118 -17.70 1.55 -2.60
CA ASN A 118 -17.16 2.21 -3.80
C ASN A 118 -17.55 3.70 -3.86
N ARG A 119 -18.79 4.03 -3.56
CA ARG A 119 -19.27 5.42 -3.57
C ARG A 119 -18.61 6.27 -2.49
N LEU A 120 -18.48 5.77 -1.29
CA LEU A 120 -17.82 6.49 -0.19
C LEU A 120 -16.34 6.75 -0.50
N LEU A 121 -15.64 5.73 -1.02
CA LEU A 121 -14.25 5.85 -1.42
C LEU A 121 -14.06 6.85 -2.54
N LYS A 122 -14.84 6.74 -3.63
CA LYS A 122 -14.71 7.66 -4.78
C LYS A 122 -15.03 9.11 -4.42
N GLN A 123 -16.05 9.36 -3.62
CA GLN A 123 -16.43 10.71 -3.19
C GLN A 123 -15.33 11.36 -2.36
N MET A 124 -14.73 10.60 -1.45
CA MET A 124 -13.64 11.11 -0.66
C MET A 124 -12.41 11.39 -1.50
N LEU A 125 -11.98 10.45 -2.35
CA LEU A 125 -10.81 10.62 -3.21
C LEU A 125 -11.00 11.78 -4.18
N PHE A 126 -12.18 11.92 -4.78
CA PHE A 126 -12.52 13.07 -5.65
C PHE A 126 -12.43 14.40 -4.91
N ARG A 127 -12.91 14.47 -3.66
CA ARG A 127 -12.85 15.70 -2.83
C ARG A 127 -11.41 16.16 -2.61
N TYR A 128 -10.47 15.23 -2.49
CA TYR A 128 -9.06 15.52 -2.28
C TYR A 128 -8.24 15.62 -3.57
N GLN A 129 -8.88 15.60 -4.76
CA GLN A 129 -8.27 15.91 -6.06
C GLN A 129 -6.96 15.16 -6.34
N GLY A 130 -6.86 13.88 -5.92
CA GLY A 130 -5.68 13.04 -6.13
C GLY A 130 -4.55 13.25 -5.12
N TYR A 131 -4.68 14.17 -4.16
CA TYR A 131 -3.67 14.34 -3.10
C TYR A 131 -3.62 13.16 -2.14
N ILE A 132 -4.68 12.36 -2.04
CA ILE A 132 -4.64 11.06 -1.37
C ILE A 132 -4.17 10.03 -2.40
N GLY A 133 -2.95 9.55 -2.23
CA GLY A 133 -2.30 8.61 -3.16
C GLY A 133 -2.74 7.17 -2.94
N ALA A 134 -4.05 6.91 -3.02
CA ALA A 134 -4.63 5.58 -2.85
C ALA A 134 -5.26 5.07 -4.15
N ALA A 135 -4.66 4.05 -4.75
CA ALA A 135 -5.24 3.26 -5.81
C ALA A 135 -5.73 1.94 -5.21
N LEU A 136 -6.99 1.60 -5.42
CA LEU A 136 -7.65 0.53 -4.68
C LEU A 136 -8.32 -0.49 -5.61
N VAL A 137 -8.22 -1.77 -5.23
CA VAL A 137 -9.03 -2.86 -5.79
C VAL A 137 -10.02 -3.29 -4.72
N LEU A 138 -11.28 -2.97 -4.91
CA LEU A 138 -12.36 -3.25 -3.97
C LEU A 138 -13.14 -4.47 -4.43
N GLY A 139 -13.24 -5.47 -3.57
CA GLY A 139 -13.99 -6.70 -3.87
C GLY A 139 -14.88 -7.13 -2.71
N GLY A 140 -16.00 -7.74 -3.06
CA GLY A 140 -16.92 -8.26 -2.07
C GLY A 140 -18.12 -8.99 -2.69
N VAL A 141 -18.86 -9.66 -1.83
CA VAL A 141 -20.09 -10.34 -2.19
C VAL A 141 -21.23 -9.77 -1.35
N ASP A 142 -22.26 -9.26 -2.01
CA ASP A 142 -23.44 -8.71 -1.37
C ASP A 142 -24.73 -9.35 -1.91
N ALA A 143 -25.89 -8.77 -1.58
CA ALA A 143 -27.18 -9.27 -2.04
C ALA A 143 -27.35 -9.28 -3.57
N THR A 144 -26.52 -8.51 -4.30
CA THR A 144 -26.50 -8.47 -5.79
C THR A 144 -25.53 -9.49 -6.38
N GLY A 145 -24.76 -10.20 -5.56
CA GLY A 145 -23.74 -11.15 -5.96
C GLY A 145 -22.30 -10.61 -5.84
N PRO A 146 -21.34 -11.23 -6.53
CA PRO A 146 -19.94 -10.78 -6.56
C PRO A 146 -19.80 -9.44 -7.24
N ASN A 147 -19.00 -8.54 -6.66
CA ASN A 147 -18.70 -7.21 -7.19
C ASN A 147 -17.21 -6.90 -7.05
N LEU A 148 -16.64 -6.32 -8.09
CA LEU A 148 -15.23 -5.92 -8.14
C LEU A 148 -15.12 -4.55 -8.80
N TYR A 149 -14.39 -3.63 -8.14
CA TYR A 149 -14.15 -2.28 -8.63
C TYR A 149 -12.66 -1.94 -8.61
N SER A 150 -12.21 -1.22 -9.63
CA SER A 150 -10.98 -0.43 -9.58
C SER A 150 -11.30 0.99 -9.16
N ILE A 151 -10.49 1.56 -8.27
CA ILE A 151 -10.66 2.92 -7.76
C ILE A 151 -9.33 3.65 -7.90
N TRP A 152 -9.33 4.75 -8.63
CA TRP A 152 -8.15 5.56 -8.91
C TRP A 152 -8.04 6.75 -7.94
N PRO A 153 -6.83 7.29 -7.70
CA PRO A 153 -6.62 8.34 -6.72
C PRO A 153 -7.42 9.62 -6.93
N HIS A 154 -7.78 9.94 -8.17
CA HIS A 154 -8.62 11.09 -8.50
C HIS A 154 -10.13 10.84 -8.34
N GLY A 155 -10.53 9.60 -7.97
CA GLY A 155 -11.91 9.25 -7.71
C GLY A 155 -12.67 8.64 -8.89
N SER A 156 -12.00 8.34 -10.02
CA SER A 156 -12.60 7.51 -11.08
C SER A 156 -12.67 6.05 -10.68
N THR A 157 -13.74 5.37 -11.04
CA THR A 157 -13.95 3.96 -10.71
C THR A 157 -14.55 3.20 -11.87
N ASP A 158 -14.16 1.94 -12.01
CA ASP A 158 -14.69 1.02 -13.01
C ASP A 158 -15.12 -0.28 -12.34
N LYS A 159 -16.25 -0.84 -12.79
CA LYS A 159 -16.71 -2.17 -12.39
C LYS A 159 -16.28 -3.17 -13.47
N LEU A 160 -15.41 -4.10 -13.11
CA LEU A 160 -14.77 -5.00 -14.05
C LEU A 160 -14.76 -6.44 -13.51
N PRO A 161 -14.72 -7.47 -14.38
CA PRO A 161 -14.61 -8.87 -13.95
C PRO A 161 -13.23 -9.23 -13.42
N TYR A 162 -12.18 -8.54 -13.85
CA TYR A 162 -10.80 -8.67 -13.35
C TYR A 162 -10.10 -7.32 -13.39
N VAL A 163 -9.24 -7.08 -12.42
CA VAL A 163 -8.56 -5.80 -12.21
C VAL A 163 -7.16 -6.04 -11.67
N THR A 164 -6.22 -5.24 -12.13
CA THR A 164 -4.87 -5.16 -11.55
C THR A 164 -4.49 -3.71 -11.33
N MET A 165 -3.77 -3.41 -10.26
CA MET A 165 -3.24 -2.07 -9.98
C MET A 165 -1.84 -2.15 -9.34
N GLY A 166 -1.16 -1.01 -9.32
CA GLY A 166 0.21 -0.89 -8.81
C GLY A 166 1.27 -0.94 -9.91
N SER A 167 2.54 -0.85 -9.53
CA SER A 167 3.68 -0.83 -10.45
C SER A 167 3.86 -2.14 -11.23
N GLY A 168 3.48 -3.28 -10.64
CA GLY A 168 3.50 -4.60 -11.28
C GLY A 168 2.22 -4.96 -12.04
N SER A 169 1.25 -4.06 -12.14
CA SER A 169 -0.07 -4.32 -12.72
C SER A 169 -0.02 -4.79 -14.19
N LEU A 170 0.94 -4.32 -14.98
CA LEU A 170 1.05 -4.70 -16.40
C LEU A 170 1.41 -6.18 -16.55
N ALA A 171 2.34 -6.70 -15.74
CA ALA A 171 2.69 -8.10 -15.73
C ALA A 171 1.54 -8.98 -15.24
N ALA A 172 0.84 -8.54 -14.20
CA ALA A 172 -0.34 -9.22 -13.68
C ALA A 172 -1.49 -9.22 -14.69
N MET A 173 -1.73 -8.08 -15.36
CA MET A 173 -2.77 -7.97 -16.38
C MET A 173 -2.49 -8.85 -17.59
N ALA A 174 -1.23 -8.97 -18.03
CA ALA A 174 -0.87 -9.89 -19.13
C ALA A 174 -1.27 -11.35 -18.81
N THR A 175 -1.10 -11.76 -17.55
CA THR A 175 -1.53 -13.09 -17.08
C THR A 175 -3.05 -13.25 -17.10
N PHE A 176 -3.79 -12.21 -16.70
CA PHE A 176 -5.25 -12.23 -16.70
C PHE A 176 -5.81 -12.25 -18.13
N GLU A 177 -5.28 -11.43 -19.04
CA GLU A 177 -5.71 -11.38 -20.43
C GLU A 177 -5.50 -12.71 -21.16
N ASP A 178 -4.43 -13.43 -20.83
CA ASP A 178 -4.13 -14.75 -21.44
C ASP A 178 -5.06 -15.86 -20.93
N ARG A 179 -5.45 -15.84 -19.65
CA ARG A 179 -6.04 -17.02 -18.99
C ARG A 179 -7.38 -16.80 -18.32
N PHE A 180 -7.85 -15.56 -18.19
CA PHE A 180 -9.15 -15.31 -17.56
C PHE A 180 -10.28 -15.97 -18.38
N LYS A 181 -11.18 -16.66 -17.68
CA LYS A 181 -12.41 -17.22 -18.23
C LYS A 181 -13.58 -16.89 -17.29
N PRO A 182 -14.77 -16.60 -17.83
CA PRO A 182 -15.96 -16.45 -17.02
C PRO A 182 -16.29 -17.74 -16.25
N ASN A 183 -16.85 -17.61 -15.05
CA ASN A 183 -17.34 -18.73 -14.24
C ASN A 183 -16.27 -19.78 -13.87
N MET A 184 -15.03 -19.36 -13.65
CA MET A 184 -13.96 -20.24 -13.15
C MET A 184 -14.33 -20.84 -11.80
N SER A 185 -13.75 -22.00 -11.47
CA SER A 185 -13.82 -22.57 -10.13
C SER A 185 -12.98 -21.74 -9.13
N LYS A 186 -13.19 -21.97 -7.84
CA LYS A 186 -12.42 -21.32 -6.78
C LYS A 186 -10.91 -21.58 -6.93
N GLU A 187 -10.56 -22.84 -7.16
CA GLU A 187 -9.16 -23.30 -7.28
C GLU A 187 -8.47 -22.69 -8.51
N GLU A 188 -9.16 -22.66 -9.65
CA GLU A 188 -8.66 -22.01 -10.87
C GLU A 188 -8.48 -20.50 -10.66
N ALA A 189 -9.42 -19.85 -10.00
CA ALA A 189 -9.37 -18.43 -9.69
C ALA A 189 -8.21 -18.09 -8.75
N MET A 190 -8.03 -18.86 -7.68
CA MET A 190 -6.93 -18.69 -6.74
C MET A 190 -5.57 -18.88 -7.44
N LYS A 191 -5.44 -19.90 -8.27
CA LYS A 191 -4.22 -20.17 -9.04
C LYS A 191 -3.93 -19.03 -10.02
N LEU A 192 -4.94 -18.52 -10.71
CA LEU A 192 -4.77 -17.45 -11.68
C LEU A 192 -4.33 -16.14 -10.99
N VAL A 193 -4.95 -15.77 -9.86
CA VAL A 193 -4.54 -14.60 -9.09
C VAL A 193 -3.13 -14.77 -8.54
N ARG A 194 -2.79 -15.96 -8.01
CA ARG A 194 -1.43 -16.29 -7.57
C ARG A 194 -0.43 -16.10 -8.70
N ASP A 195 -0.70 -16.61 -9.89
CA ASP A 195 0.20 -16.50 -11.05
C ASP A 195 0.36 -15.04 -11.49
N ALA A 196 -0.71 -14.24 -11.44
CA ALA A 196 -0.68 -12.81 -11.74
C ALA A 196 0.19 -12.02 -10.73
N ILE A 197 0.02 -12.28 -9.43
CA ILE A 197 0.85 -11.63 -8.40
C ILE A 197 2.30 -12.08 -8.53
N ALA A 198 2.57 -13.36 -8.78
CA ALA A 198 3.91 -13.88 -9.03
C ALA A 198 4.57 -13.22 -10.26
N ALA A 199 3.82 -12.99 -11.34
CA ALA A 199 4.31 -12.25 -12.49
C ALA A 199 4.76 -10.83 -12.10
N GLY A 200 4.02 -10.13 -11.25
CA GLY A 200 4.41 -8.85 -10.69
C GLY A 200 5.66 -8.95 -9.82
N ILE A 201 5.72 -9.92 -8.90
CA ILE A 201 6.86 -10.14 -8.00
C ILE A 201 8.16 -10.34 -8.76
N PHE A 202 8.14 -11.09 -9.86
CA PHE A 202 9.36 -11.42 -10.61
C PHE A 202 9.71 -10.41 -11.70
N ASN A 203 8.78 -9.59 -12.17
CA ASN A 203 9.00 -8.62 -13.25
C ASN A 203 9.02 -7.17 -12.78
N ASP A 204 8.51 -6.85 -11.59
CA ASP A 204 8.53 -5.52 -11.00
C ASP A 204 9.48 -5.47 -9.80
N LEU A 205 10.49 -4.60 -9.87
CA LEU A 205 11.44 -4.42 -8.75
C LEU A 205 10.77 -3.88 -7.48
N GLY A 206 9.68 -3.16 -7.62
CA GLY A 206 8.91 -2.63 -6.50
C GLY A 206 8.04 -3.67 -5.79
N SER A 207 7.77 -4.81 -6.45
CA SER A 207 6.98 -5.92 -5.90
C SER A 207 7.88 -7.08 -5.48
N GLY A 208 7.46 -7.86 -4.50
CA GLY A 208 8.29 -8.98 -4.05
C GLY A 208 7.72 -9.74 -2.86
N SER A 209 8.55 -10.66 -2.37
CA SER A 209 8.33 -11.49 -1.18
C SER A 209 7.20 -12.51 -1.34
N ASN A 210 6.07 -12.35 -0.64
CA ASN A 210 5.03 -13.37 -0.55
C ASN A 210 3.80 -13.02 -1.41
N VAL A 211 2.98 -14.02 -1.64
CA VAL A 211 1.64 -13.86 -2.22
C VAL A 211 0.62 -14.02 -1.11
N ASP A 212 -0.20 -12.99 -0.88
CA ASP A 212 -1.37 -13.05 -0.03
C ASP A 212 -2.63 -13.16 -0.89
N LEU A 213 -3.57 -13.99 -0.47
CA LEU A 213 -4.87 -14.14 -1.10
C LEU A 213 -6.01 -13.92 -0.11
N CYS A 214 -7.08 -13.33 -0.60
CA CYS A 214 -8.35 -13.21 0.11
C CYS A 214 -9.47 -13.71 -0.78
N VAL A 215 -10.14 -14.77 -0.35
CA VAL A 215 -11.26 -15.38 -1.07
C VAL A 215 -12.55 -15.00 -0.35
N ILE A 216 -13.42 -14.31 -1.06
CA ILE A 216 -14.69 -13.80 -0.53
C ILE A 216 -15.82 -14.55 -1.20
N THR A 217 -16.62 -15.26 -0.41
CA THR A 217 -17.86 -15.92 -0.82
C THR A 217 -19.04 -15.30 -0.10
N LYS A 218 -20.24 -15.74 -0.44
CA LYS A 218 -21.46 -15.27 0.23
C LYS A 218 -21.46 -15.57 1.73
N ASP A 219 -20.91 -16.73 2.12
CA ASP A 219 -21.03 -17.25 3.47
C ASP A 219 -19.79 -17.03 4.35
N LYS A 220 -18.61 -16.90 3.73
CA LYS A 220 -17.34 -16.76 4.45
C LYS A 220 -16.29 -16.02 3.66
N VAL A 221 -15.32 -15.49 4.39
CA VAL A 221 -14.08 -14.94 3.86
C VAL A 221 -12.91 -15.79 4.34
N GLU A 222 -12.03 -16.15 3.43
CA GLU A 222 -10.77 -16.84 3.73
C GLU A 222 -9.62 -15.91 3.40
N TYR A 223 -8.99 -15.32 4.42
CA TYR A 223 -7.78 -14.52 4.26
C TYR A 223 -6.56 -15.40 4.54
N ILE A 224 -5.80 -15.71 3.48
CA ILE A 224 -4.67 -16.64 3.50
C ILE A 224 -3.38 -15.83 3.40
N ARG A 225 -2.67 -15.75 4.51
CA ARG A 225 -1.45 -14.98 4.62
C ARG A 225 -0.34 -15.71 5.37
N PRO A 226 0.73 -16.15 4.66
CA PRO A 226 0.91 -16.15 3.21
C PRO A 226 0.17 -17.31 2.53
N TYR A 227 -0.21 -17.12 1.27
CA TYR A 227 -0.62 -18.23 0.41
C TYR A 227 0.60 -18.97 -0.16
N GLU A 228 1.62 -18.20 -0.56
CA GLU A 228 2.89 -18.72 -1.06
C GLU A 228 4.04 -17.79 -0.68
N ILE A 229 5.17 -18.38 -0.34
CA ILE A 229 6.46 -17.69 -0.20
C ILE A 229 7.18 -17.80 -1.54
N ALA A 230 6.93 -16.85 -2.44
CA ALA A 230 7.45 -16.88 -3.80
C ALA A 230 8.96 -16.59 -3.87
N ASN A 231 9.48 -15.79 -2.94
CA ASN A 231 10.85 -15.26 -2.94
C ASN A 231 11.60 -15.71 -1.69
N ALA A 232 11.75 -17.04 -1.52
CA ALA A 232 12.47 -17.60 -0.39
C ALA A 232 13.95 -17.23 -0.45
N LYS A 233 14.50 -16.77 0.68
CA LYS A 233 15.92 -16.48 0.82
C LYS A 233 16.73 -17.77 0.72
N GLY A 234 17.73 -17.80 -0.18
CA GLY A 234 18.66 -18.92 -0.28
C GLY A 234 19.52 -19.10 0.98
N ILE A 235 20.00 -20.30 1.19
CA ILE A 235 20.90 -20.63 2.28
C ILE A 235 22.34 -20.38 1.80
N LYS A 236 23.07 -19.52 2.54
CA LYS A 236 24.49 -19.30 2.28
C LYS A 236 25.25 -20.60 2.56
N GLN A 237 25.91 -21.16 1.54
CA GLN A 237 26.78 -22.32 1.69
C GLN A 237 28.23 -21.87 1.93
N GLY A 238 28.87 -22.51 2.91
CA GLY A 238 30.27 -22.27 3.25
C GLY A 238 30.48 -20.98 4.08
N ARG A 239 31.72 -20.84 4.51
CA ARG A 239 32.23 -19.70 5.26
C ARG A 239 33.24 -18.94 4.41
N TYR A 240 32.99 -17.68 4.12
CA TYR A 240 33.95 -16.79 3.47
C TYR A 240 34.91 -16.18 4.52
N LEU A 241 35.60 -17.05 5.27
CA LEU A 241 36.60 -16.64 6.23
C LEU A 241 37.95 -17.14 5.70
N TYR A 242 38.78 -16.20 5.32
CA TYR A 242 40.14 -16.46 4.85
C TYR A 242 41.15 -16.03 5.91
N LYS A 243 42.31 -16.71 5.99
CA LYS A 243 43.39 -16.29 6.86
C LYS A 243 43.95 -14.93 6.43
N ARG A 244 44.42 -14.11 7.38
CA ARG A 244 45.13 -12.87 7.05
C ARG A 244 46.28 -13.17 6.08
N GLY A 245 46.45 -12.33 5.06
CA GLY A 245 47.49 -12.51 4.05
C GLY A 245 47.12 -13.43 2.88
N THR A 246 45.88 -14.01 2.85
CA THR A 246 45.41 -14.78 1.69
C THR A 246 45.29 -13.94 0.43
N THR A 247 44.87 -12.65 0.55
CA THR A 247 44.78 -11.70 -0.55
C THR A 247 45.96 -10.76 -0.48
N ALA A 248 46.72 -10.64 -1.58
CA ALA A 248 47.86 -9.71 -1.67
C ALA A 248 47.37 -8.27 -1.60
N VAL A 249 48.03 -7.44 -0.79
CA VAL A 249 47.81 -5.98 -0.76
C VAL A 249 48.67 -5.36 -1.84
N LEU A 250 48.04 -4.86 -2.92
CA LEU A 250 48.77 -4.27 -4.05
C LEU A 250 49.18 -2.81 -3.81
N SER A 251 48.40 -2.06 -3.04
CA SER A 251 48.71 -0.71 -2.61
C SER A 251 48.07 -0.40 -1.26
N SER A 252 48.70 0.45 -0.47
CA SER A 252 48.16 0.96 0.78
C SER A 252 48.53 2.44 0.90
N GLU A 253 47.51 3.29 1.09
CA GLU A 253 47.67 4.71 1.32
C GLU A 253 47.03 5.09 2.66
N VAL A 254 47.77 5.77 3.51
CA VAL A 254 47.28 6.29 4.78
C VAL A 254 47.22 7.81 4.66
N LYS A 255 46.02 8.36 4.66
CA LYS A 255 45.77 9.80 4.72
C LYS A 255 45.54 10.24 6.15
N LYS A 256 46.38 11.12 6.66
CA LYS A 256 46.17 11.76 7.96
C LYS A 256 45.09 12.81 7.80
N VAL A 257 44.03 12.69 8.61
CA VAL A 257 42.95 13.70 8.65
C VAL A 257 43.15 14.53 9.90
N GLU A 258 43.30 15.83 9.74
CA GLU A 258 43.38 16.78 10.84
C GLU A 258 42.03 17.51 10.89
N PHE A 259 41.50 17.64 12.13
CA PHE A 259 40.22 18.31 12.38
C PHE A 259 40.50 19.67 13.03
N ASP A 260 40.13 20.73 12.34
CA ASP A 260 40.10 22.07 12.94
C ASP A 260 38.67 22.37 13.42
N VAL A 261 38.54 22.67 14.70
CA VAL A 261 37.26 23.07 15.28
C VAL A 261 37.04 24.55 14.99
N ILE A 262 36.19 24.85 14.02
CA ILE A 262 35.89 26.22 13.58
C ILE A 262 34.79 26.87 14.46
N GLY A 263 33.99 26.06 15.16
CA GLY A 263 32.97 26.55 16.06
C GLY A 263 32.37 25.44 16.91
N THR A 264 31.85 25.78 18.08
CA THR A 264 31.15 24.86 18.96
C THR A 264 29.78 25.45 19.28
N GLU A 265 28.70 24.73 18.90
CA GLU A 265 27.34 25.09 19.28
C GLU A 265 26.89 24.16 20.40
N VAL A 266 26.53 24.75 21.54
CA VAL A 266 26.01 23.99 22.69
C VAL A 266 24.51 24.06 22.68
N THR A 267 23.87 22.96 22.29
CA THR A 267 22.41 22.81 22.37
C THR A 267 22.06 22.37 23.80
N PRO A 268 21.31 23.15 24.58
CA PRO A 268 20.88 22.73 25.91
C PRO A 268 20.00 21.47 25.78
N ARG A 269 20.35 20.43 26.53
CA ARG A 269 19.53 19.21 26.61
C ARG A 269 18.15 19.58 27.19
N ALA A 270 17.08 19.31 26.48
CA ALA A 270 15.74 19.48 27.01
C ALA A 270 15.62 18.72 28.33
N GLN A 271 15.25 19.44 29.41
CA GLN A 271 14.98 18.79 30.67
C GLN A 271 13.79 17.84 30.51
N PRO A 272 13.82 16.63 31.09
CA PRO A 272 12.66 15.76 31.09
C PRO A 272 11.49 16.53 31.73
N MET A 273 10.34 16.52 31.06
CA MET A 273 9.11 17.03 31.67
C MET A 273 8.77 16.14 32.88
N ASP A 274 8.81 16.73 34.08
CA ASP A 274 8.28 16.07 35.26
C ASP A 274 6.78 15.79 35.02
N THR A 275 6.45 14.53 34.89
CA THR A 275 5.05 14.06 34.91
C THR A 275 4.59 14.14 36.38
N GLN A 276 3.78 15.15 36.68
CA GLN A 276 2.90 15.16 37.85
C GLN A 276 1.57 14.56 37.50
#